data_13160612276f16cb0669009bf2b0f93f
#
_entry.id   13160612276f16cb0669009bf2b0f93f
#
_cell.length_a   1.000
_cell.length_b   1.000
_cell.length_c   1.000
_cell.angle_alpha   90.00
_cell.angle_beta   90.00
_cell.angle_gamma   90.00
#
_symmetry.space_group_name_H-M   'P 1'
#
loop_
_entity.id
_entity.type
_entity.pdbx_description
1 polymer ?
#
loop_
_entity_poly.entity_id
_entity_poly.type
_entity_poly.pdbx_seq_one_letter_code
_entity_poly.pdbx_strand_id
1 'polypeptide(L)'
;SLANVERWSELESEAVFEGLDRLPFGYFRVPLANAEDPDSPLGVSVYSRGVDAIRIADKRYSQLDWEFDSKEAAVHIANSLLHFNTNTQRFEMPAGNDRLYRALDYNAGAQDKPLLEAYSPAIREQSYINGFNAQLRRVEFACSLAYGTLSDPSTVDKTAEEIKSSKQRSYSFVKDCQTALQNALTDLVE
;
A
#
# COMPACT_ATOMS: atom_id res chain seq x y z
N SER A 1 -6.53 -11.91 -31.42
CA SER A 1 -6.21 -13.28 -31.90
C SER A 1 -4.71 -13.36 -32.12
N LEU A 2 -4.08 -14.48 -31.77
CA LEU A 2 -2.67 -14.76 -32.04
C LEU A 2 -2.33 -14.74 -33.53
N ALA A 3 -3.32 -15.05 -34.38
CA ALA A 3 -3.19 -15.01 -35.84
C ALA A 3 -2.91 -13.60 -36.40
N ASN A 4 -3.08 -12.52 -35.64
CA ASN A 4 -2.78 -11.15 -36.06
C ASN A 4 -1.30 -10.80 -35.88
N VAL A 5 -0.49 -11.70 -35.33
CA VAL A 5 0.96 -11.51 -35.19
C VAL A 5 1.63 -12.29 -36.30
N GLU A 6 2.34 -11.60 -37.21
CA GLU A 6 2.96 -12.16 -38.41
C GLU A 6 3.79 -13.42 -38.11
N ARG A 7 4.52 -13.41 -36.99
CA ARG A 7 5.35 -14.54 -36.52
C ARG A 7 4.53 -15.79 -36.13
N TRP A 8 3.25 -15.65 -35.84
CA TRP A 8 2.36 -16.72 -35.39
C TRP A 8 1.18 -16.94 -36.31
N SER A 9 1.16 -16.29 -37.48
CA SER A 9 0.10 -16.42 -38.49
C SER A 9 0.00 -17.81 -39.11
N GLU A 10 1.09 -18.57 -39.06
CA GLU A 10 1.17 -19.94 -39.59
C GLU A 10 0.79 -21.01 -38.54
N LEU A 11 0.53 -20.61 -37.30
CA LEU A 11 0.09 -21.56 -36.26
C LEU A 11 -1.35 -22.00 -36.54
N GLU A 12 -1.58 -23.29 -36.53
CA GLU A 12 -2.92 -23.87 -36.61
C GLU A 12 -3.71 -23.51 -35.36
N SER A 13 -5.04 -23.43 -35.48
CA SER A 13 -5.95 -23.12 -34.37
C SER A 13 -6.00 -24.23 -33.33
N GLU A 14 -5.59 -25.45 -33.70
CA GLU A 14 -5.58 -26.64 -32.88
C GLU A 14 -4.36 -27.48 -33.23
N ALA A 15 -3.58 -27.85 -32.25
CA ALA A 15 -2.45 -28.76 -32.41
C ALA A 15 -2.70 -30.02 -31.61
N VAL A 16 -2.65 -31.18 -32.29
CA VAL A 16 -2.82 -32.50 -31.64
C VAL A 16 -1.43 -33.13 -31.53
N PHE A 17 -1.02 -33.42 -30.30
CA PHE A 17 0.21 -34.14 -30.02
C PHE A 17 -0.13 -35.57 -29.64
N GLU A 18 0.29 -36.53 -30.47
CA GLU A 18 0.12 -37.97 -30.20
C GLU A 18 1.41 -38.58 -29.64
N GLY A 19 1.27 -39.58 -28.78
CA GLY A 19 2.40 -40.33 -28.24
C GLY A 19 3.22 -39.64 -27.16
N LEU A 20 2.67 -38.63 -26.51
CA LEU A 20 3.31 -37.99 -25.38
C LEU A 20 3.12 -38.83 -24.10
N ASP A 21 4.24 -39.17 -23.43
CA ASP A 21 4.21 -39.84 -22.13
C ASP A 21 3.78 -38.88 -21.01
N ARG A 22 3.90 -37.56 -21.22
CA ARG A 22 3.56 -36.52 -20.26
C ARG A 22 2.84 -35.36 -20.95
N LEU A 23 2.06 -34.61 -20.18
CA LEU A 23 1.39 -33.40 -20.68
C LEU A 23 2.44 -32.31 -20.98
N PRO A 24 2.35 -31.61 -22.13
CA PRO A 24 3.35 -30.61 -22.55
C PRO A 24 3.14 -29.26 -21.85
N PHE A 25 3.16 -29.28 -20.52
CA PHE A 25 3.17 -28.06 -19.71
C PHE A 25 3.97 -28.25 -18.43
N GLY A 26 4.73 -27.21 -18.05
CA GLY A 26 5.40 -27.12 -16.77
C GLY A 26 4.54 -26.39 -15.75
N TYR A 27 4.42 -26.88 -14.54
CA TYR A 27 3.70 -26.23 -13.45
C TYR A 27 4.67 -25.55 -12.48
N PHE A 28 4.69 -24.20 -12.53
CA PHE A 28 5.45 -23.40 -11.57
C PHE A 28 4.56 -22.95 -10.41
N ARG A 29 5.02 -23.17 -9.19
CA ARG A 29 4.44 -22.59 -7.99
C ARG A 29 5.53 -21.99 -7.11
N VAL A 30 5.17 -20.90 -6.41
CA VAL A 30 6.06 -20.31 -5.41
C VAL A 30 6.31 -21.35 -4.30
N PRO A 31 7.58 -21.58 -3.88
CA PRO A 31 7.94 -22.61 -2.90
C PRO A 31 7.58 -22.16 -1.46
N LEU A 32 6.31 -21.86 -1.25
CA LEU A 32 5.73 -21.53 0.05
C LEU A 32 4.64 -22.53 0.39
N ALA A 33 4.59 -22.93 1.66
CA ALA A 33 3.50 -23.76 2.16
C ALA A 33 2.19 -22.96 2.18
N ASN A 34 1.12 -23.57 1.70
CA ASN A 34 -0.23 -23.05 1.86
C ASN A 34 -0.66 -23.31 3.31
N ALA A 35 -0.78 -22.24 4.10
CA ALA A 35 -1.18 -22.34 5.51
C ALA A 35 -2.69 -22.41 5.70
N GLU A 36 -3.48 -21.98 4.69
CA GLU A 36 -4.95 -21.99 4.75
C GLU A 36 -5.51 -23.35 4.34
N ASP A 37 -4.90 -23.96 3.32
CA ASP A 37 -5.27 -25.28 2.83
C ASP A 37 -4.02 -26.12 2.51
N PRO A 38 -3.50 -26.86 3.50
CA PRO A 38 -2.27 -27.64 3.33
C PRO A 38 -2.36 -28.77 2.30
N ASP A 39 -3.56 -29.28 2.03
CA ASP A 39 -3.82 -30.35 1.07
C ASP A 39 -4.02 -29.85 -0.37
N SER A 40 -4.12 -28.55 -0.55
CA SER A 40 -4.30 -27.93 -1.86
C SER A 40 -3.03 -28.06 -2.72
N PRO A 41 -3.15 -28.54 -3.97
CA PRO A 41 -2.04 -28.53 -4.92
C PRO A 41 -1.69 -27.12 -5.41
N LEU A 42 -2.54 -26.13 -5.15
CA LEU A 42 -2.38 -24.77 -5.62
C LEU A 42 -1.26 -24.04 -4.85
N GLY A 43 -0.50 -23.25 -5.57
CA GLY A 43 0.48 -22.35 -4.98
C GLY A 43 -0.17 -21.16 -4.28
N VAL A 44 0.59 -20.51 -3.42
CA VAL A 44 0.19 -19.28 -2.74
C VAL A 44 1.01 -18.11 -3.25
N SER A 45 0.50 -16.89 -3.11
CA SER A 45 1.24 -15.70 -3.52
C SER A 45 2.44 -15.45 -2.60
N VAL A 46 3.46 -14.76 -3.12
CA VAL A 46 4.67 -14.35 -2.38
C VAL A 46 4.33 -13.58 -1.11
N TYR A 47 3.27 -12.79 -1.14
CA TYR A 47 2.83 -11.95 -0.03
C TYR A 47 1.75 -12.59 0.87
N SER A 48 1.37 -13.85 0.63
CA SER A 48 0.30 -14.52 1.39
C SER A 48 0.47 -14.43 2.91
N ARG A 49 1.70 -14.61 3.39
CA ARG A 49 2.05 -14.49 4.82
C ARG A 49 2.02 -13.05 5.34
N GLY A 50 2.05 -12.08 4.45
CA GLY A 50 2.12 -10.65 4.78
C GLY A 50 0.78 -9.92 4.70
N VAL A 51 -0.32 -10.57 4.31
CA VAL A 51 -1.61 -9.91 4.02
C VAL A 51 -2.10 -9.04 5.17
N ASP A 52 -2.06 -9.53 6.41
CA ASP A 52 -2.48 -8.75 7.57
C ASP A 52 -1.56 -7.57 7.85
N ALA A 53 -0.24 -7.77 7.69
CA ALA A 53 0.73 -6.68 7.85
C ALA A 53 0.54 -5.61 6.77
N ILE A 54 0.25 -6.00 5.53
CA ILE A 54 -0.06 -5.09 4.41
C ILE A 54 -1.33 -4.29 4.71
N ARG A 55 -2.40 -4.94 5.17
CA ARG A 55 -3.65 -4.27 5.54
C ARG A 55 -3.44 -3.24 6.65
N ILE A 56 -2.61 -3.55 7.64
CA ILE A 56 -2.28 -2.62 8.72
C ILE A 56 -1.42 -1.46 8.19
N ALA A 57 -0.46 -1.72 7.28
CA ALA A 57 0.36 -0.69 6.66
C ALA A 57 -0.50 0.28 5.84
N ASP A 58 -1.43 -0.22 5.04
CA ASP A 58 -2.39 0.57 4.26
C ASP A 58 -3.23 1.49 5.17
N LYS A 59 -3.75 0.93 6.27
CA LYS A 59 -4.45 1.74 7.28
C LYS A 59 -3.56 2.83 7.89
N ARG A 60 -2.28 2.55 8.14
CA ARG A 60 -1.35 3.56 8.69
C ARG A 60 -1.04 4.66 7.67
N TYR A 61 -0.92 4.30 6.40
CA TYR A 61 -0.77 5.26 5.32
C TYR A 61 -1.98 6.21 5.24
N SER A 62 -3.19 5.68 5.22
CA SER A 62 -4.41 6.49 5.24
C SER A 62 -4.53 7.39 6.47
N GLN A 63 -4.00 6.97 7.62
CA GLN A 63 -3.95 7.80 8.83
C GLN A 63 -2.95 8.95 8.70
N LEU A 64 -1.86 8.76 7.97
CA LEU A 64 -0.89 9.82 7.67
C LEU A 64 -1.55 10.90 6.80
N ASP A 65 -2.22 10.52 5.71
CA ASP A 65 -2.97 11.44 4.86
C ASP A 65 -4.01 12.22 5.66
N TRP A 66 -4.77 11.52 6.51
CA TRP A 66 -5.75 12.16 7.39
C TRP A 66 -5.12 13.15 8.39
N GLU A 67 -3.92 12.89 8.90
CA GLU A 67 -3.22 13.82 9.79
C GLU A 67 -2.92 15.14 9.07
N PHE A 68 -2.51 15.11 7.81
CA PHE A 68 -2.30 16.32 7.00
C PHE A 68 -3.61 17.03 6.72
N ASP A 69 -4.63 16.33 6.24
CA ASP A 69 -5.92 16.91 5.89
C ASP A 69 -6.63 17.51 7.11
N SER A 70 -6.63 16.79 8.24
CA SER A 70 -7.31 17.21 9.47
C SER A 70 -6.62 18.38 10.18
N LYS A 71 -5.33 18.54 9.95
CA LYS A 71 -4.49 19.58 10.59
C LYS A 71 -4.24 20.78 9.69
N GLU A 72 -4.94 20.88 8.58
CA GLU A 72 -4.85 22.05 7.74
C GLU A 72 -5.19 23.31 8.53
N ALA A 73 -4.31 24.31 8.43
CA ALA A 73 -4.54 25.58 9.10
C ALA A 73 -5.85 26.22 8.63
N ALA A 74 -6.64 26.69 9.55
CA ALA A 74 -7.90 27.33 9.28
C ALA A 74 -8.12 28.55 10.17
N VAL A 75 -8.98 29.46 9.72
CA VAL A 75 -9.49 30.55 10.53
C VAL A 75 -10.95 30.31 10.80
N HIS A 76 -11.27 30.06 12.05
CA HIS A 76 -12.64 29.89 12.49
C HIS A 76 -13.29 31.28 12.65
N ILE A 77 -14.40 31.51 11.97
CA ILE A 77 -15.14 32.76 11.99
C ILE A 77 -16.55 32.50 12.50
N ALA A 78 -16.97 33.26 13.49
CA ALA A 78 -18.36 33.22 13.94
C ALA A 78 -19.31 33.71 12.83
N ASN A 79 -20.42 33.01 12.62
CA ASN A 79 -21.44 33.38 11.62
C ASN A 79 -21.92 34.82 11.78
N SER A 80 -21.88 35.36 12.99
CA SER A 80 -22.26 36.78 13.26
C SER A 80 -21.35 37.82 12.61
N LEU A 81 -20.12 37.43 12.20
CA LEU A 81 -19.19 38.31 11.46
C LEU A 81 -19.32 38.18 9.94
N LEU A 82 -20.05 37.19 9.45
CA LEU A 82 -20.21 36.97 8.03
C LEU A 82 -21.40 37.73 7.48
N HIS A 83 -21.29 38.14 6.21
CA HIS A 83 -22.40 38.74 5.51
C HIS A 83 -23.46 37.69 5.14
N PHE A 84 -24.71 37.90 5.57
CA PHE A 84 -25.80 37.02 5.19
C PHE A 84 -26.40 37.48 3.85
N ASN A 85 -26.24 36.66 2.81
CA ASN A 85 -26.85 36.92 1.52
C ASN A 85 -28.32 36.48 1.50
N THR A 86 -29.22 37.44 1.43
CA THR A 86 -30.66 37.19 1.42
C THR A 86 -31.15 36.45 0.18
N ASN A 87 -30.44 36.55 -0.94
CA ASN A 87 -30.82 35.89 -2.19
C ASN A 87 -30.49 34.41 -2.19
N THR A 88 -29.31 34.03 -1.62
CA THR A 88 -28.86 32.65 -1.54
C THR A 88 -29.20 31.97 -0.20
N GLN A 89 -29.68 32.74 0.76
CA GLN A 89 -29.96 32.31 2.16
C GLN A 89 -28.77 31.67 2.83
N ARG A 90 -27.55 32.13 2.52
CA ARG A 90 -26.29 31.60 3.09
C ARG A 90 -25.41 32.75 3.57
N PHE A 91 -24.56 32.41 4.55
CA PHE A 91 -23.47 33.29 4.95
C PHE A 91 -22.37 33.25 3.90
N GLU A 92 -21.91 34.42 3.46
CA GLU A 92 -20.84 34.57 2.50
C GLU A 92 -19.48 34.62 3.21
N MET A 93 -18.59 33.78 2.75
CA MET A 93 -17.20 33.76 3.18
C MET A 93 -16.39 34.87 2.51
N PRO A 94 -15.31 35.37 3.11
CA PRO A 94 -14.41 36.29 2.48
C PRO A 94 -13.88 35.72 1.16
N ALA A 95 -14.01 36.48 0.06
CA ALA A 95 -13.63 36.04 -1.26
C ALA A 95 -12.13 35.72 -1.35
N GLY A 96 -11.79 34.64 -2.03
CA GLY A 96 -10.43 34.28 -2.42
C GLY A 96 -9.71 33.23 -1.59
N ASN A 97 -10.23 32.82 -0.42
CA ASN A 97 -9.60 31.82 0.45
C ASN A 97 -10.64 30.93 1.16
N ASP A 98 -11.60 30.40 0.44
CA ASP A 98 -12.69 29.61 1.00
C ASP A 98 -12.19 28.37 1.80
N ARG A 99 -11.02 27.85 1.43
CA ARG A 99 -10.38 26.72 2.14
C ARG A 99 -9.81 27.12 3.50
N LEU A 100 -9.39 28.36 3.66
CA LEU A 100 -8.82 28.88 4.90
C LEU A 100 -9.89 29.18 5.96
N TYR A 101 -11.07 29.61 5.54
CA TYR A 101 -12.11 30.06 6.47
C TYR A 101 -13.13 28.96 6.75
N ARG A 102 -13.42 28.74 8.04
CA ARG A 102 -14.46 27.82 8.49
C ARG A 102 -15.48 28.58 9.35
N ALA A 103 -16.71 28.66 8.87
CA ALA A 103 -17.80 29.25 9.65
C ALA A 103 -18.18 28.32 10.81
N LEU A 104 -18.28 28.89 12.00
CA LEU A 104 -18.78 28.21 13.19
C LEU A 104 -20.03 28.91 13.70
N ASP A 105 -21.06 28.12 13.95
CA ASP A 105 -22.31 28.60 14.53
C ASP A 105 -22.13 28.75 16.04
N TYR A 106 -21.56 29.88 16.44
CA TYR A 106 -21.54 30.26 17.86
C TYR A 106 -22.77 31.08 18.18
N ASN A 107 -23.52 30.67 19.19
CA ASN A 107 -24.48 31.57 19.81
C ASN A 107 -23.73 32.78 20.39
N ALA A 108 -23.98 33.95 19.85
CA ALA A 108 -23.36 35.22 20.26
C ALA A 108 -23.55 35.60 21.74
N GLY A 109 -24.24 34.78 22.51
CA GLY A 109 -24.47 35.00 23.97
C GLY A 109 -23.55 34.17 24.87
N ALA A 110 -22.68 33.31 24.35
CA ALA A 110 -21.70 32.58 25.17
C ALA A 110 -20.49 33.48 25.41
N GLN A 111 -20.40 34.00 26.63
CA GLN A 111 -19.55 35.09 27.06
C GLN A 111 -18.02 34.91 26.94
N ASP A 112 -17.50 33.78 26.44
CA ASP A 112 -16.05 33.49 26.44
C ASP A 112 -15.52 32.89 25.14
N LYS A 113 -16.22 32.96 24.02
CA LYS A 113 -15.69 32.42 22.77
C LYS A 113 -15.18 33.51 21.84
N PRO A 114 -13.97 33.41 21.29
CA PRO A 114 -13.45 34.38 20.34
C PRO A 114 -14.29 34.34 19.05
N LEU A 115 -14.62 35.53 18.55
CA LEU A 115 -15.34 35.68 17.27
C LEU A 115 -14.51 35.27 16.06
N LEU A 116 -13.19 35.24 16.24
CA LEU A 116 -12.21 34.84 15.23
C LEU A 116 -11.09 34.08 15.93
N GLU A 117 -10.83 32.85 15.48
CA GLU A 117 -9.80 31.98 16.06
C GLU A 117 -8.96 31.36 14.95
N ALA A 118 -7.64 31.51 15.04
CA ALA A 118 -6.70 30.86 14.15
C ALA A 118 -6.47 29.42 14.63
N TYR A 119 -6.85 28.46 13.82
CA TYR A 119 -6.62 27.02 14.06
C TYR A 119 -5.36 26.59 13.29
N SER A 120 -4.27 26.36 13.98
CA SER A 120 -3.01 25.90 13.41
C SER A 120 -2.39 24.84 14.32
N PRO A 121 -2.92 23.62 14.32
CA PRO A 121 -2.43 22.56 15.18
C PRO A 121 -1.08 22.02 14.67
N ALA A 122 -0.23 21.58 15.62
CA ALA A 122 1.02 20.91 15.24
C ALA A 122 0.76 19.58 14.57
N ILE A 123 1.46 19.33 13.47
CA ILE A 123 1.41 18.06 12.73
C ILE A 123 2.39 17.08 13.39
N ARG A 124 1.94 15.84 13.60
CA ARG A 124 2.72 14.77 14.25
C ARG A 124 3.33 13.83 13.20
N GLU A 125 3.76 14.37 12.07
CA GLU A 125 4.22 13.63 10.89
C GLU A 125 5.26 12.56 11.24
N GLN A 126 6.28 12.91 12.04
CA GLN A 126 7.36 11.99 12.35
C GLN A 126 6.87 10.73 13.09
N SER A 127 5.91 10.86 14.00
CA SER A 127 5.33 9.73 14.72
C SER A 127 4.55 8.81 13.78
N TYR A 128 3.82 9.37 12.82
CA TYR A 128 3.07 8.60 11.83
C TYR A 128 4.01 7.91 10.85
N ILE A 129 5.05 8.61 10.34
CA ILE A 129 6.06 8.05 9.46
C ILE A 129 6.78 6.89 10.14
N ASN A 130 7.21 7.07 11.39
CA ASN A 130 7.87 6.01 12.17
C ASN A 130 6.94 4.79 12.36
N GLY A 131 5.67 5.03 12.68
CA GLY A 131 4.66 3.98 12.81
C GLY A 131 4.40 3.23 11.51
N PHE A 132 4.35 3.94 10.37
CA PHE A 132 4.21 3.36 9.06
C PHE A 132 5.43 2.52 8.67
N ASN A 133 6.64 3.06 8.85
CA ASN A 133 7.89 2.33 8.61
C ASN A 133 8.00 1.06 9.46
N ALA A 134 7.53 1.08 10.71
CA ALA A 134 7.48 -0.11 11.55
C ALA A 134 6.57 -1.20 10.97
N GLN A 135 5.45 -0.83 10.33
CA GLN A 135 4.58 -1.80 9.65
C GLN A 135 5.21 -2.32 8.35
N LEU A 136 5.85 -1.46 7.55
CA LEU A 136 6.57 -1.89 6.34
C LEU A 136 7.65 -2.94 6.66
N ARG A 137 8.36 -2.80 7.78
CA ARG A 137 9.32 -3.82 8.24
C ARG A 137 8.66 -5.16 8.56
N ARG A 138 7.45 -5.15 9.12
CA ARG A 138 6.67 -6.38 9.34
C ARG A 138 6.29 -7.04 8.02
N VAL A 139 5.91 -6.25 7.02
CA VAL A 139 5.64 -6.74 5.67
C VAL A 139 6.91 -7.36 5.07
N GLU A 140 8.05 -6.67 5.14
CA GLU A 140 9.34 -7.18 4.67
C GLU A 140 9.68 -8.52 5.33
N PHE A 141 9.51 -8.60 6.63
CA PHE A 141 9.76 -9.84 7.36
C PHE A 141 8.84 -10.98 6.92
N ALA A 142 7.54 -10.72 6.83
CA ALA A 142 6.54 -11.73 6.46
C ALA A 142 6.70 -12.22 5.02
N CYS A 143 7.10 -11.34 4.10
CA CYS A 143 7.32 -11.65 2.68
C CYS A 143 8.76 -12.10 2.36
N SER A 144 9.59 -12.36 3.38
CA SER A 144 10.99 -12.75 3.21
C SER A 144 11.85 -11.72 2.45
N LEU A 145 11.47 -10.47 2.46
CA LEU A 145 12.22 -9.37 1.87
C LEU A 145 13.36 -8.92 2.80
N ALA A 146 14.39 -8.35 2.21
CA ALA A 146 15.44 -7.68 2.96
C ALA A 146 14.89 -6.41 3.63
N TYR A 147 15.35 -6.11 4.84
CA TYR A 147 14.99 -4.85 5.49
C TYR A 147 15.49 -3.65 4.69
N GLY A 148 14.66 -2.64 4.55
CA GLY A 148 14.94 -1.46 3.75
C GLY A 148 14.63 -1.64 2.26
N THR A 149 13.90 -2.70 1.88
CA THR A 149 13.35 -2.87 0.54
C THR A 149 12.12 -2.00 0.34
N LEU A 150 11.25 -1.93 1.36
CA LEU A 150 10.04 -1.12 1.41
C LEU A 150 10.13 -0.01 2.47
N SER A 151 10.72 -0.33 3.63
CA SER A 151 10.88 0.61 4.73
C SER A 151 12.10 1.49 4.53
N ASP A 152 12.10 2.66 5.17
CA ASP A 152 13.26 3.54 5.19
C ASP A 152 14.44 2.88 5.95
N PRO A 153 15.57 2.66 5.28
CA PRO A 153 16.74 2.04 5.91
C PRO A 153 17.42 2.94 6.94
N SER A 154 17.24 4.27 6.86
CA SER A 154 17.91 5.25 7.74
C SER A 154 17.39 5.27 9.17
N THR A 155 16.18 4.74 9.39
CA THR A 155 15.49 4.79 10.70
C THR A 155 15.90 3.68 11.67
N VAL A 156 16.87 2.82 11.32
CA VAL A 156 17.30 1.70 12.18
C VAL A 156 18.80 1.63 12.23
N ASP A 157 19.34 1.82 13.43
CA ASP A 157 20.70 1.39 13.74
C ASP A 157 20.76 -0.14 13.65
N LYS A 158 21.20 -0.64 12.51
CA LYS A 158 21.38 -2.08 12.27
C LYS A 158 22.84 -2.41 12.36
N THR A 159 23.14 -3.50 13.05
CA THR A 159 24.46 -4.09 12.97
C THR A 159 24.69 -4.64 11.56
N ALA A 160 25.95 -4.69 11.14
CA ALA A 160 26.34 -5.27 9.86
C ALA A 160 25.86 -6.72 9.71
N GLU A 161 25.73 -7.45 10.81
CA GLU A 161 25.24 -8.83 10.85
C GLU A 161 23.73 -8.93 10.57
N GLU A 162 22.93 -8.02 11.10
CA GLU A 162 21.48 -7.99 10.84
C GLU A 162 21.18 -7.64 9.37
N ILE A 163 21.93 -6.73 8.79
CA ILE A 163 21.83 -6.40 7.36
C ILE A 163 22.18 -7.64 6.52
N LYS A 164 23.28 -8.32 6.86
CA LYS A 164 23.72 -9.52 6.16
C LYS A 164 22.69 -10.65 6.26
N SER A 165 22.17 -10.91 7.45
CA SER A 165 21.15 -11.92 7.69
C SER A 165 19.85 -11.63 6.93
N SER A 166 19.41 -10.38 6.91
CA SER A 166 18.22 -9.92 6.15
C SER A 166 18.40 -10.15 4.63
N LYS A 167 19.55 -9.77 4.08
CA LYS A 167 19.87 -9.98 2.66
C LYS A 167 19.97 -11.47 2.33
N GLN A 168 20.55 -12.29 3.21
CA GLN A 168 20.68 -13.72 3.02
C GLN A 168 19.31 -14.41 2.94
N ARG A 169 18.35 -14.01 3.76
CA ARG A 169 16.98 -14.54 3.73
C ARG A 169 16.29 -14.24 2.40
N SER A 170 16.37 -13.01 1.93
CA SER A 170 15.80 -12.61 0.64
C SER A 170 16.47 -13.35 -0.52
N TYR A 171 17.78 -13.47 -0.48
CA TYR A 171 18.55 -14.22 -1.47
C TYR A 171 18.18 -15.71 -1.50
N SER A 172 18.06 -16.35 -0.33
CA SER A 172 17.63 -17.74 -0.23
C SER A 172 16.26 -17.95 -0.85
N PHE A 173 15.29 -17.10 -0.52
CA PHE A 173 13.95 -17.19 -1.08
C PHE A 173 13.91 -17.03 -2.61
N VAL A 174 14.66 -16.06 -3.16
CA VAL A 174 14.78 -15.89 -4.62
C VAL A 174 15.40 -17.12 -5.26
N LYS A 175 16.44 -17.70 -4.65
CA LYS A 175 17.08 -18.92 -5.14
C LYS A 175 16.11 -20.11 -5.15
N ASP A 176 15.28 -20.24 -4.11
CA ASP A 176 14.27 -21.31 -4.05
C ASP A 176 13.23 -21.14 -5.16
N CYS A 177 12.78 -19.90 -5.44
CA CYS A 177 11.92 -19.60 -6.55
C CYS A 177 12.56 -19.90 -7.91
N GLN A 178 13.84 -19.58 -8.09
CA GLN A 178 14.58 -19.89 -9.32
C GLN A 178 14.69 -21.41 -9.52
N THR A 179 14.98 -22.16 -8.47
CA THR A 179 15.04 -23.63 -8.53
C THR A 179 13.68 -24.22 -8.90
N ALA A 180 12.59 -23.73 -8.30
CA ALA A 180 11.25 -24.18 -8.62
C ALA A 180 10.88 -23.89 -10.08
N LEU A 181 11.26 -22.71 -10.60
CA LEU A 181 11.05 -22.35 -12.00
C LEU A 181 11.88 -23.22 -12.93
N GLN A 182 13.16 -23.48 -12.59
CA GLN A 182 14.02 -24.33 -13.37
C GLN A 182 13.45 -25.75 -13.49
N ASN A 183 12.95 -26.33 -12.39
CA ASN A 183 12.31 -27.65 -12.40
C ASN A 183 11.07 -27.64 -13.32
N ALA A 184 10.20 -26.64 -13.22
CA ALA A 184 9.01 -26.53 -14.07
C ALA A 184 9.37 -26.38 -15.58
N LEU A 185 10.48 -25.70 -15.88
CA LEU A 185 10.97 -25.60 -17.27
C LEU A 185 11.60 -26.91 -17.75
N THR A 186 12.30 -27.64 -16.89
CA THR A 186 12.82 -28.96 -17.21
C THR A 186 11.69 -29.94 -17.52
N ASP A 187 10.65 -29.97 -16.69
CA ASP A 187 9.44 -30.80 -16.93
C ASP A 187 8.73 -30.46 -18.23
N LEU A 188 8.87 -29.23 -18.74
CA LEU A 188 8.31 -28.83 -20.04
C LEU A 188 9.14 -29.32 -21.23
N VAL A 189 10.45 -29.48 -21.05
CA VAL A 189 11.39 -29.81 -22.15
C VAL A 189 11.60 -31.31 -22.28
N GLU A 190 11.52 -32.07 -21.20
CA GLU A 190 11.59 -33.54 -21.18
C GLU A 190 10.27 -34.18 -21.64
#